data_b467b2e4fe91ad377ff150a7afee8863
#
_entry.id   b467b2e4fe91ad377ff150a7afee8863
#
_cell.length_a   1.000
_cell.length_b   1.000
_cell.length_c   1.000
_cell.angle_alpha   90.00
_cell.angle_beta   90.00
_cell.angle_gamma   90.00
#
_symmetry.space_group_name_H-M   'P 1'
#
loop_
_entity.id
_entity.type
_entity.pdbx_description
1 polymer ?
#
loop_
_entity_poly.entity_id
_entity_poly.type
_entity_poly.pdbx_seq_one_letter_code
_entity_poly.pdbx_strand_id
1 'polypeptide(L)'
;VVIPHHHRADLLPAALAAVAGWPCIVVDDGPSGRPSPALPAAVDCLRTAGDRGFAATANLGLSRAQAQGAGWVLLLNDDAVPELGCVEALLAAGGPQVGAVGPVLLGPQGVESAGVGQRWWWRVRQHREVPSSIREVQGLSGACLLVPAWARFDEAFPHGFEDLALCRHMQWLGLRCLLVPQACCQHLGGASLGRATAAAQRHAVHGHLRLTGGGWRSPAVLGLALAQVLREGGPRDRLGGIVQGWWDWRRGPR
;
A
#
# COMPACT_ATOMS: atom_id res chain seq x y z
N VAL A 1 13.97 -7.02 0.62
CA VAL A 1 13.01 -5.95 0.97
C VAL A 1 13.03 -4.88 -0.09
N VAL A 2 11.87 -4.31 -0.43
CA VAL A 2 11.73 -3.17 -1.34
C VAL A 2 11.03 -2.04 -0.58
N ILE A 3 11.64 -0.86 -0.57
CA ILE A 3 11.11 0.34 0.11
C ILE A 3 10.86 1.42 -0.96
N PRO A 4 9.60 1.62 -1.40
CA PRO A 4 9.22 2.79 -2.16
C PRO A 4 9.41 4.05 -1.31
N HIS A 5 10.15 5.05 -1.83
CA HIS A 5 10.46 6.28 -1.10
C HIS A 5 10.14 7.50 -1.96
N HIS A 6 9.47 8.50 -1.37
CA HIS A 6 9.09 9.70 -2.12
C HIS A 6 9.65 10.99 -1.50
N HIS A 7 9.29 11.35 -0.26
CA HIS A 7 9.66 12.64 0.35
C HIS A 7 10.23 12.56 1.76
N ARG A 8 9.97 11.48 2.49
CA ARG A 8 10.17 11.40 3.92
C ARG A 8 11.53 10.80 4.29
N ALA A 9 12.61 11.48 3.85
CA ALA A 9 13.97 11.07 4.17
C ALA A 9 14.24 10.99 5.68
N ASP A 10 13.44 11.65 6.51
CA ASP A 10 13.49 11.61 7.98
C ASP A 10 12.97 10.28 8.55
N LEU A 11 12.09 9.56 7.86
CA LEU A 11 11.51 8.29 8.31
C LEU A 11 12.28 7.06 7.79
N LEU A 12 12.86 7.17 6.61
CA LEU A 12 13.57 6.09 5.93
C LEU A 12 14.65 5.38 6.81
N PRO A 13 15.45 6.07 7.66
CA PRO A 13 16.43 5.41 8.50
C PRO A 13 15.84 4.39 9.47
N ALA A 14 14.66 4.65 10.04
CA ALA A 14 14.01 3.72 10.96
C ALA A 14 13.52 2.46 10.24
N ALA A 15 12.91 2.62 9.05
CA ALA A 15 12.50 1.49 8.21
C ALA A 15 13.71 0.63 7.79
N LEU A 16 14.81 1.24 7.36
CA LEU A 16 16.04 0.53 7.00
C LEU A 16 16.66 -0.22 8.17
N ALA A 17 16.70 0.40 9.36
CA ALA A 17 17.24 -0.24 10.56
C ALA A 17 16.44 -1.49 10.96
N ALA A 18 15.11 -1.45 10.82
CA ALA A 18 14.23 -2.58 11.14
C ALA A 18 14.42 -3.79 10.21
N VAL A 19 14.99 -3.58 9.02
CA VAL A 19 15.24 -4.64 8.02
C VAL A 19 16.72 -4.81 7.69
N ALA A 20 17.63 -4.34 8.56
CA ALA A 20 19.09 -4.33 8.32
C ALA A 20 19.69 -5.72 8.06
N GLY A 21 19.06 -6.81 8.50
CA GLY A 21 19.48 -8.20 8.23
C GLY A 21 19.08 -8.74 6.85
N TRP A 22 18.35 -7.96 6.03
CA TRP A 22 17.79 -8.39 4.76
C TRP A 22 18.35 -7.59 3.59
N PRO A 23 18.58 -8.21 2.41
CA PRO A 23 18.88 -7.46 1.18
C PRO A 23 17.79 -6.41 0.94
N CYS A 24 18.19 -5.15 0.74
CA CYS A 24 17.25 -4.04 0.65
C CYS A 24 17.47 -3.23 -0.63
N ILE A 25 16.37 -2.89 -1.28
CA ILE A 25 16.28 -2.01 -2.45
C ILE A 25 15.41 -0.81 -2.06
N VAL A 26 15.95 0.38 -2.12
CA VAL A 26 15.19 1.62 -2.02
C VAL A 26 14.89 2.12 -3.42
N VAL A 27 13.64 2.45 -3.71
CA VAL A 27 13.23 3.03 -4.99
C VAL A 27 12.80 4.47 -4.74
N ASP A 28 13.66 5.43 -5.10
CA ASP A 28 13.42 6.87 -4.95
C ASP A 28 12.53 7.40 -6.08
N ASP A 29 11.31 7.79 -5.73
CA ASP A 29 10.31 8.40 -6.62
C ASP A 29 10.20 9.91 -6.41
N GLY A 30 11.17 10.53 -5.78
CA GLY A 30 11.19 11.96 -5.53
C GLY A 30 11.33 12.79 -6.82
N PRO A 31 10.95 14.08 -6.78
CA PRO A 31 11.01 14.97 -7.93
C PRO A 31 12.39 14.99 -8.58
N SER A 32 12.40 15.17 -9.91
CA SER A 32 13.63 15.30 -10.69
C SER A 32 14.49 16.45 -10.16
N GLY A 33 15.82 16.22 -10.05
CA GLY A 33 16.77 17.22 -9.56
C GLY A 33 16.98 17.25 -8.04
N ARG A 34 16.17 16.52 -7.25
CA ARG A 34 16.46 16.33 -5.82
C ARG A 34 17.63 15.34 -5.63
N PRO A 35 18.54 15.58 -4.67
CA PRO A 35 19.54 14.57 -4.29
C PRO A 35 18.86 13.27 -3.83
N SER A 36 19.44 12.14 -4.20
CA SER A 36 18.99 10.84 -3.66
C SER A 36 19.18 10.82 -2.14
N PRO A 37 18.36 10.07 -1.40
CA PRO A 37 18.54 9.92 0.04
C PRO A 37 19.91 9.32 0.34
N ALA A 38 20.51 9.73 1.46
CA ALA A 38 21.73 9.09 1.95
C ALA A 38 21.40 7.68 2.45
N LEU A 39 22.02 6.67 1.83
CA LEU A 39 21.74 5.26 2.12
C LEU A 39 23.02 4.54 2.55
N PRO A 40 22.92 3.51 3.41
CA PRO A 40 24.03 2.60 3.67
C PRO A 40 24.54 1.95 2.37
N ALA A 41 25.86 1.71 2.27
CA ALA A 41 26.48 1.15 1.05
C ALA A 41 25.93 -0.22 0.63
N ALA A 42 25.35 -0.97 1.54
CA ALA A 42 24.74 -2.29 1.28
C ALA A 42 23.31 -2.20 0.68
N VAL A 43 22.71 -1.01 0.60
CA VAL A 43 21.35 -0.79 0.09
C VAL A 43 21.42 -0.45 -1.39
N ASP A 44 20.75 -1.26 -2.23
CA ASP A 44 20.60 -0.95 -3.66
C ASP A 44 19.62 0.22 -3.82
N CYS A 45 19.96 1.20 -4.65
CA CYS A 45 19.15 2.39 -4.87
C CYS A 45 18.75 2.50 -6.34
N LEU A 46 17.46 2.50 -6.59
CA LEU A 46 16.89 2.80 -7.90
C LEU A 46 16.22 4.17 -7.85
N ARG A 47 16.12 4.83 -8.99
CA ARG A 47 15.40 6.08 -9.13
C ARG A 47 14.45 6.03 -10.31
N THR A 48 13.24 6.54 -10.07
CA THR A 48 12.26 6.73 -11.14
C THR A 48 12.49 8.06 -11.88
N ALA A 49 11.65 8.36 -12.87
CA ALA A 49 11.61 9.69 -13.48
C ALA A 49 10.96 10.76 -12.58
N GLY A 50 10.51 10.37 -11.38
CA GLY A 50 9.84 11.19 -10.38
C GLY A 50 8.31 11.15 -10.48
N ASP A 51 7.66 11.20 -9.31
CA ASP A 51 6.19 11.26 -9.15
C ASP A 51 5.40 10.19 -9.94
N ARG A 52 5.96 8.97 -10.04
CA ARG A 52 5.32 7.84 -10.73
C ARG A 52 4.23 7.17 -9.88
N GLY A 53 4.23 7.43 -8.58
CA GLY A 53 3.32 6.85 -7.61
C GLY A 53 3.75 5.48 -7.09
N PHE A 54 3.08 5.03 -6.02
CA PHE A 54 3.44 3.83 -5.28
C PHE A 54 3.51 2.57 -6.16
N ALA A 55 2.49 2.31 -6.97
CA ALA A 55 2.40 1.10 -7.79
C ALA A 55 3.59 0.95 -8.75
N ALA A 56 3.93 2.01 -9.50
CA ALA A 56 5.04 2.00 -10.44
C ALA A 56 6.40 1.86 -9.72
N THR A 57 6.54 2.55 -8.60
CA THR A 57 7.75 2.51 -7.76
C THR A 57 7.96 1.12 -7.16
N ALA A 58 6.91 0.52 -6.62
CA ALA A 58 6.94 -0.85 -6.10
C ALA A 58 7.26 -1.87 -7.22
N ASN A 59 6.65 -1.72 -8.40
CA ASN A 59 6.90 -2.60 -9.55
C ASN A 59 8.36 -2.56 -10.02
N LEU A 60 8.99 -1.39 -10.02
CA LEU A 60 10.40 -1.25 -10.35
C LEU A 60 11.28 -2.02 -9.35
N GLY A 61 11.00 -1.88 -8.04
CA GLY A 61 11.70 -2.61 -6.99
C GLY A 61 11.47 -4.11 -7.07
N LEU A 62 10.22 -4.56 -7.30
CA LEU A 62 9.88 -5.97 -7.49
C LEU A 62 10.63 -6.59 -8.69
N SER A 63 10.69 -5.86 -9.80
CA SER A 63 11.43 -6.31 -11.00
C SER A 63 12.93 -6.47 -10.71
N ARG A 64 13.51 -5.54 -9.96
CA ARG A 64 14.91 -5.60 -9.54
C ARG A 64 15.16 -6.77 -8.60
N ALA A 65 14.33 -6.97 -7.57
CA ALA A 65 14.44 -8.08 -6.65
C ALA A 65 14.29 -9.44 -7.36
N GLN A 66 13.34 -9.55 -8.28
CA GLN A 66 13.16 -10.76 -9.10
C GLN A 66 14.39 -11.06 -9.95
N ALA A 67 14.99 -10.04 -10.59
CA ALA A 67 16.23 -10.19 -11.36
C ALA A 67 17.42 -10.61 -10.50
N GLN A 68 17.41 -10.29 -9.20
CA GLN A 68 18.40 -10.75 -8.22
C GLN A 68 18.09 -12.14 -7.64
N GLY A 69 17.07 -12.84 -8.14
CA GLY A 69 16.72 -14.21 -7.74
C GLY A 69 15.84 -14.32 -6.51
N ALA A 70 15.21 -13.23 -6.06
CA ALA A 70 14.27 -13.29 -4.95
C ALA A 70 13.03 -14.09 -5.33
N GLY A 71 12.62 -15.02 -4.46
CA GLY A 71 11.33 -15.73 -4.58
C GLY A 71 10.18 -14.93 -3.97
N TRP A 72 10.46 -14.24 -2.85
CA TRP A 72 9.54 -13.38 -2.11
C TRP A 72 10.13 -12.01 -1.86
N VAL A 73 9.29 -11.00 -1.81
CA VAL A 73 9.68 -9.61 -1.55
C VAL A 73 8.76 -9.01 -0.50
N LEU A 74 9.33 -8.48 0.55
CA LEU A 74 8.63 -7.60 1.48
C LEU A 74 8.61 -6.19 0.89
N LEU A 75 7.42 -5.70 0.56
CA LEU A 75 7.17 -4.28 0.33
C LEU A 75 6.99 -3.60 1.66
N LEU A 76 7.69 -2.51 1.90
CA LEU A 76 7.68 -1.77 3.16
C LEU A 76 7.65 -0.28 2.86
N ASN A 77 6.67 0.42 3.39
CA ASN A 77 6.65 1.88 3.32
C ASN A 77 7.82 2.48 4.12
N ASP A 78 8.28 3.64 3.72
CA ASP A 78 9.35 4.38 4.42
C ASP A 78 8.92 4.94 5.80
N ASP A 79 7.60 4.92 6.11
CA ASP A 79 7.02 5.26 7.42
C ASP A 79 6.53 4.02 8.20
N ALA A 80 6.98 2.83 7.81
CA ALA A 80 6.64 1.56 8.45
C ALA A 80 7.86 0.89 9.07
N VAL A 81 7.71 0.37 10.28
CA VAL A 81 8.79 -0.26 11.07
C VAL A 81 8.31 -1.64 11.54
N PRO A 82 8.73 -2.73 10.86
CA PRO A 82 8.45 -4.09 11.32
C PRO A 82 9.07 -4.35 12.70
N GLU A 83 8.31 -4.97 13.59
CA GLU A 83 8.83 -5.43 14.87
C GLU A 83 9.75 -6.65 14.69
N LEU A 84 10.56 -6.91 15.70
CA LEU A 84 11.48 -8.05 15.69
C LEU A 84 10.74 -9.37 15.42
N GLY A 85 11.24 -10.17 14.47
CA GLY A 85 10.63 -11.44 14.05
C GLY A 85 9.44 -11.29 13.09
N CYS A 86 9.03 -10.06 12.75
CA CYS A 86 7.91 -9.82 11.83
C CYS A 86 8.19 -10.41 10.44
N VAL A 87 9.35 -10.12 9.86
CA VAL A 87 9.68 -10.56 8.50
C VAL A 87 9.75 -12.08 8.42
N GLU A 88 10.37 -12.71 9.42
CA GLU A 88 10.48 -14.17 9.54
C GLU A 88 9.09 -14.83 9.65
N ALA A 89 8.21 -14.27 10.46
CA ALA A 89 6.84 -14.79 10.63
C ALA A 89 6.03 -14.67 9.33
N LEU A 90 6.19 -13.57 8.57
CA LEU A 90 5.56 -13.43 7.27
C LEU A 90 6.10 -14.44 6.26
N LEU A 91 7.43 -14.64 6.20
CA LEU A 91 8.06 -15.61 5.31
C LEU A 91 7.63 -17.04 5.63
N ALA A 92 7.53 -17.40 6.93
CA ALA A 92 7.07 -18.71 7.35
C ALA A 92 5.63 -19.04 6.93
N ALA A 93 4.79 -18.01 6.74
CA ALA A 93 3.43 -18.15 6.24
C ALA A 93 3.33 -18.16 4.70
N GLY A 94 4.43 -17.84 4.00
CA GLY A 94 4.51 -17.91 2.54
C GLY A 94 4.47 -19.35 2.03
N GLY A 95 4.00 -19.55 0.79
CA GLY A 95 3.95 -20.87 0.18
C GLY A 95 3.31 -20.87 -1.21
N PRO A 96 3.28 -22.03 -1.91
CA PRO A 96 2.86 -22.10 -3.31
C PRO A 96 1.42 -21.63 -3.58
N GLN A 97 0.54 -21.69 -2.59
CA GLN A 97 -0.86 -21.26 -2.69
C GLN A 97 -1.12 -19.89 -2.07
N VAL A 98 -0.07 -19.13 -1.78
CA VAL A 98 -0.16 -17.82 -1.13
C VAL A 98 0.27 -16.73 -2.09
N GLY A 99 -0.58 -15.72 -2.26
CA GLY A 99 -0.35 -14.57 -3.13
C GLY A 99 0.11 -13.32 -2.37
N ALA A 100 -0.25 -13.21 -1.10
CA ALA A 100 0.17 -12.11 -0.25
C ALA A 100 0.11 -12.49 1.23
N VAL A 101 1.03 -11.95 2.03
CA VAL A 101 1.06 -12.11 3.48
C VAL A 101 1.29 -10.75 4.13
N GLY A 102 0.50 -10.42 5.16
CA GLY A 102 0.64 -9.15 5.86
C GLY A 102 0.60 -9.29 7.38
N PRO A 103 1.22 -8.36 8.10
CA PRO A 103 1.19 -8.28 9.56
C PRO A 103 -0.05 -7.55 10.05
N VAL A 104 -0.23 -7.51 11.36
CA VAL A 104 -1.06 -6.50 12.02
C VAL A 104 -0.33 -5.16 11.95
N LEU A 105 -0.99 -4.13 11.41
CA LEU A 105 -0.46 -2.78 11.42
C LEU A 105 -0.90 -2.05 12.69
N LEU A 106 0.06 -1.43 13.35
CA LEU A 106 -0.12 -0.66 14.57
C LEU A 106 0.13 0.81 14.28
N GLY A 107 -0.88 1.61 14.45
CA GLY A 107 -0.78 3.07 14.35
C GLY A 107 -0.72 3.74 15.72
N PRO A 108 -0.64 5.09 15.80
CA PRO A 108 -0.56 5.83 17.05
C PRO A 108 -1.74 5.61 18.01
N GLN A 109 -2.88 5.12 17.51
CA GLN A 109 -4.11 4.87 18.29
C GLN A 109 -4.39 3.38 18.52
N GLY A 110 -3.41 2.51 18.34
CA GLY A 110 -3.55 1.06 18.45
C GLY A 110 -3.67 0.39 17.09
N VAL A 111 -4.41 -0.72 16.98
CA VAL A 111 -4.53 -1.48 15.73
C VAL A 111 -5.12 -0.62 14.61
N GLU A 112 -4.30 -0.33 13.62
CA GLU A 112 -4.72 0.37 12.40
C GLU A 112 -5.38 -0.60 11.41
N SER A 113 -4.77 -1.76 11.18
CA SER A 113 -5.28 -2.79 10.29
C SER A 113 -4.89 -4.19 10.74
N ALA A 114 -5.88 -5.06 10.84
CA ALA A 114 -5.76 -6.50 10.95
C ALA A 114 -6.42 -7.15 9.71
N GLY A 115 -6.02 -6.69 8.53
CA GLY A 115 -6.60 -7.05 7.25
C GLY A 115 -7.73 -6.14 6.82
N VAL A 116 -8.12 -6.26 5.56
CA VAL A 116 -9.15 -5.47 4.91
C VAL A 116 -10.26 -6.38 4.43
N GLY A 117 -11.50 -6.00 4.73
CA GLY A 117 -12.69 -6.64 4.21
C GLY A 117 -13.49 -5.71 3.31
N GLN A 118 -14.18 -6.28 2.35
CA GLN A 118 -15.15 -5.57 1.54
C GLN A 118 -16.55 -6.01 1.96
N ARG A 119 -17.26 -5.11 2.65
CA ARG A 119 -18.68 -5.31 2.94
C ARG A 119 -19.49 -4.63 1.86
N TRP A 120 -20.29 -5.39 1.14
CA TRP A 120 -20.94 -4.92 -0.07
C TRP A 120 -19.91 -4.59 -1.17
N TRP A 121 -20.31 -4.56 -2.40
CA TRP A 121 -19.44 -4.28 -3.56
C TRP A 121 -18.76 -2.89 -3.56
N TRP A 122 -19.08 -2.02 -2.61
CA TRP A 122 -18.65 -0.62 -2.59
C TRP A 122 -18.02 -0.15 -1.26
N ARG A 123 -18.06 -0.95 -0.17
CA ARG A 123 -17.55 -0.51 1.14
C ARG A 123 -16.32 -1.32 1.56
N VAL A 124 -15.17 -0.69 1.43
CA VAL A 124 -13.90 -1.19 1.98
C VAL A 124 -13.81 -0.82 3.46
N ARG A 125 -13.43 -1.75 4.31
CA ARG A 125 -13.28 -1.54 5.76
C ARG A 125 -12.02 -2.24 6.27
N GLN A 126 -11.21 -1.50 7.04
CA GLN A 126 -10.14 -2.07 7.84
C GLN A 126 -10.73 -2.88 9.00
N HIS A 127 -10.25 -4.10 9.20
CA HIS A 127 -10.49 -4.86 10.42
C HIS A 127 -9.52 -4.37 11.49
N ARG A 128 -10.00 -4.24 12.72
CA ARG A 128 -9.18 -3.84 13.88
C ARG A 128 -9.12 -4.93 14.94
N GLU A 129 -9.91 -5.96 14.78
CA GLU A 129 -9.90 -7.13 15.65
C GLU A 129 -8.81 -8.10 15.17
N VAL A 130 -7.83 -8.34 16.02
CA VAL A 130 -6.71 -9.23 15.71
C VAL A 130 -7.16 -10.68 15.96
N PRO A 131 -7.10 -11.56 14.95
CA PRO A 131 -7.46 -12.96 15.13
C PRO A 131 -6.39 -13.70 15.96
N SER A 132 -6.78 -14.82 16.58
CA SER A 132 -5.88 -15.65 17.39
C SER A 132 -4.92 -16.52 16.56
N SER A 133 -5.17 -16.70 15.27
CA SER A 133 -4.37 -17.52 14.36
C SER A 133 -4.31 -16.90 12.97
N ILE A 134 -3.40 -17.39 12.12
CA ILE A 134 -3.29 -16.98 10.72
C ILE A 134 -4.66 -17.08 10.06
N ARG A 135 -5.07 -16.01 9.39
CA ARG A 135 -6.40 -15.89 8.81
C ARG A 135 -6.34 -15.45 7.37
N GLU A 136 -7.13 -16.10 6.52
CA GLU A 136 -7.37 -15.60 5.18
C GLU A 136 -8.23 -14.34 5.20
N VAL A 137 -7.82 -13.31 4.44
CA VAL A 137 -8.47 -12.00 4.37
C VAL A 137 -8.68 -11.58 2.91
N GLN A 138 -9.64 -10.68 2.69
CA GLN A 138 -9.92 -10.18 1.33
C GLN A 138 -8.86 -9.20 0.82
N GLY A 139 -8.16 -8.54 1.72
CA GLY A 139 -7.09 -7.61 1.38
C GLY A 139 -6.15 -7.36 2.54
N LEU A 140 -4.99 -6.86 2.22
CA LEU A 140 -3.92 -6.47 3.12
C LEU A 140 -3.45 -5.07 2.74
N SER A 141 -2.86 -4.35 3.67
CA SER A 141 -2.29 -3.02 3.40
C SER A 141 -0.90 -3.14 2.77
N GLY A 142 -0.64 -2.30 1.78
CA GLY A 142 0.66 -2.17 1.13
C GLY A 142 1.76 -1.57 2.01
N ALA A 143 1.42 -1.08 3.22
CA ALA A 143 2.41 -0.48 4.13
C ALA A 143 3.48 -1.49 4.60
N CYS A 144 3.10 -2.76 4.78
CA CYS A 144 4.00 -3.87 5.04
C CYS A 144 3.37 -5.14 4.44
N LEU A 145 3.87 -5.59 3.29
CA LEU A 145 3.22 -6.62 2.50
C LEU A 145 4.25 -7.55 1.86
N LEU A 146 4.25 -8.81 2.23
CA LEU A 146 5.07 -9.85 1.60
C LEU A 146 4.33 -10.43 0.40
N VAL A 147 4.96 -10.41 -0.77
CA VAL A 147 4.41 -10.91 -2.03
C VAL A 147 5.43 -11.75 -2.79
N PRO A 148 5.02 -12.66 -3.68
CA PRO A 148 5.94 -13.30 -4.61
C PRO A 148 6.65 -12.26 -5.48
N ALA A 149 7.91 -12.45 -5.81
CA ALA A 149 8.70 -11.48 -6.57
C ALA A 149 8.16 -11.21 -7.99
N TRP A 150 7.35 -12.11 -8.53
CA TRP A 150 6.66 -11.93 -9.81
C TRP A 150 5.39 -11.07 -9.73
N ALA A 151 4.90 -10.78 -8.52
CA ALA A 151 3.72 -9.94 -8.32
C ALA A 151 3.89 -8.56 -8.98
N ARG A 152 2.81 -7.99 -9.51
CA ARG A 152 2.81 -6.64 -10.08
C ARG A 152 1.54 -5.90 -9.67
N PHE A 153 1.71 -4.66 -9.26
CA PHE A 153 0.61 -3.73 -9.01
C PHE A 153 0.04 -3.19 -10.32
N ASP A 154 -1.25 -2.92 -10.36
CA ASP A 154 -1.86 -2.16 -11.45
C ASP A 154 -1.51 -0.67 -11.30
N GLU A 155 -0.66 -0.16 -12.17
CA GLU A 155 -0.17 1.24 -12.16
C GLU A 155 -1.25 2.28 -12.47
N ALA A 156 -2.44 1.83 -12.87
CA ALA A 156 -3.58 2.72 -12.99
C ALA A 156 -4.20 3.11 -11.63
N PHE A 157 -3.67 2.59 -10.51
CA PHE A 157 -3.92 3.08 -9.16
C PHE A 157 -2.72 3.93 -8.71
N PRO A 158 -2.73 5.24 -8.90
CA PRO A 158 -1.57 6.07 -8.57
C PRO A 158 -1.30 6.12 -7.06
N HIS A 159 -2.35 6.18 -6.25
CA HIS A 159 -2.30 6.16 -4.79
C HIS A 159 -3.59 5.62 -4.18
N GLY A 160 -3.45 4.59 -3.35
CA GLY A 160 -4.54 3.94 -2.62
C GLY A 160 -5.35 2.97 -3.45
N PHE A 161 -5.72 1.87 -2.83
CA PHE A 161 -6.41 0.70 -3.38
C PHE A 161 -5.59 -0.19 -4.32
N GLU A 162 -4.35 0.16 -4.66
CA GLU A 162 -3.45 -0.70 -5.44
C GLU A 162 -3.15 -2.01 -4.72
N ASP A 163 -3.03 -1.97 -3.40
CA ASP A 163 -2.84 -3.13 -2.53
C ASP A 163 -4.05 -4.06 -2.52
N LEU A 164 -5.25 -3.50 -2.45
CA LEU A 164 -6.49 -4.27 -2.54
C LEU A 164 -6.71 -4.84 -3.95
N ALA A 165 -6.35 -4.09 -4.98
CA ALA A 165 -6.42 -4.56 -6.36
C ALA A 165 -5.46 -5.74 -6.56
N LEU A 166 -4.24 -5.67 -6.00
CA LEU A 166 -3.28 -6.77 -6.01
C LEU A 166 -3.84 -8.00 -5.28
N CYS A 167 -4.36 -7.84 -4.05
CA CYS A 167 -4.94 -8.95 -3.31
C CYS A 167 -6.08 -9.62 -4.08
N ARG A 168 -6.95 -8.85 -4.72
CA ARG A 168 -8.04 -9.38 -5.57
C ARG A 168 -7.49 -10.13 -6.79
N HIS A 169 -6.44 -9.62 -7.41
CA HIS A 169 -5.80 -10.30 -8.52
C HIS A 169 -5.20 -11.64 -8.08
N MET A 170 -4.52 -11.69 -6.92
CA MET A 170 -4.02 -12.93 -6.35
C MET A 170 -5.14 -13.95 -6.09
N GLN A 171 -6.26 -13.51 -5.50
CA GLN A 171 -7.42 -14.35 -5.26
C GLN A 171 -8.08 -14.85 -6.57
N TRP A 172 -8.10 -14.02 -7.59
CA TRP A 172 -8.57 -14.44 -8.92
C TRP A 172 -7.68 -15.53 -9.54
N LEU A 173 -6.37 -15.51 -9.24
CA LEU A 173 -5.44 -16.58 -9.61
C LEU A 173 -5.56 -17.82 -8.71
N GLY A 174 -6.50 -17.88 -7.76
CA GLY A 174 -6.68 -18.97 -6.82
C GLY A 174 -5.70 -18.96 -5.64
N LEU A 175 -4.96 -17.87 -5.43
CA LEU A 175 -4.01 -17.71 -4.34
C LEU A 175 -4.67 -17.03 -3.13
N ARG A 176 -4.19 -17.35 -1.92
CA ARG A 176 -4.70 -16.81 -0.67
C ARG A 176 -3.95 -15.55 -0.24
N CYS A 177 -4.65 -14.64 0.41
CA CYS A 177 -4.07 -13.50 1.12
C CYS A 177 -4.18 -13.77 2.62
N LEU A 178 -3.05 -13.82 3.34
CA LEU A 178 -2.98 -14.26 4.73
C LEU A 178 -2.57 -13.12 5.67
N LEU A 179 -3.35 -12.91 6.71
CA LEU A 179 -2.96 -12.09 7.85
C LEU A 179 -2.25 -12.97 8.89
N VAL A 180 -1.09 -12.55 9.34
CA VAL A 180 -0.29 -13.22 10.37
C VAL A 180 -0.36 -12.40 11.66
N PRO A 181 -1.17 -12.82 12.65
CA PRO A 181 -1.41 -12.00 13.85
C PRO A 181 -0.20 -11.89 14.78
N GLN A 182 0.79 -12.79 14.67
CA GLN A 182 2.04 -12.75 15.43
C GLN A 182 3.06 -11.78 14.82
N ALA A 183 2.88 -11.37 13.57
CA ALA A 183 3.69 -10.36 12.91
C ALA A 183 3.06 -8.98 13.14
N CYS A 184 3.84 -8.06 13.69
CA CYS A 184 3.41 -6.68 13.92
C CYS A 184 4.33 -5.70 13.19
N CYS A 185 3.75 -4.62 12.67
CA CYS A 185 4.49 -3.54 12.04
C CYS A 185 3.91 -2.19 12.48
N GLN A 186 4.75 -1.33 13.02
CA GLN A 186 4.40 0.05 13.37
C GLN A 186 4.26 0.86 12.09
N HIS A 187 3.19 1.64 11.95
CA HIS A 187 2.95 2.45 10.77
C HIS A 187 2.41 3.83 11.16
N LEU A 188 3.12 4.88 10.77
CA LEU A 188 2.69 6.24 11.10
C LEU A 188 1.44 6.66 10.32
N GLY A 189 1.29 6.15 9.12
CA GLY A 189 0.12 6.32 8.27
C GLY A 189 -0.18 7.76 7.83
N GLY A 190 -0.41 7.95 6.53
CA GLY A 190 -0.75 9.26 5.98
C GLY A 190 0.38 10.28 5.96
N ALA A 191 1.63 9.82 6.12
CA ALA A 191 2.80 10.69 6.14
C ALA A 191 3.04 11.41 4.80
N SER A 192 2.70 10.75 3.66
CA SER A 192 2.98 11.28 2.31
C SER A 192 1.92 12.22 1.75
N LEU A 193 0.62 11.97 2.01
CA LEU A 193 -0.48 12.74 1.38
C LEU A 193 -1.30 13.57 2.36
N GLY A 194 -1.19 13.31 3.66
CA GLY A 194 -2.09 13.90 4.65
C GLY A 194 -3.53 13.39 4.48
N ARG A 195 -4.11 12.81 5.52
CA ARG A 195 -5.42 12.10 5.44
C ARG A 195 -6.61 12.97 5.03
N ALA A 196 -6.52 14.29 5.17
CA ALA A 196 -7.64 15.22 5.00
C ALA A 196 -7.44 16.24 3.87
N THR A 197 -6.67 15.90 2.83
CA THR A 197 -6.41 16.79 1.69
C THR A 197 -7.32 16.51 0.50
N ALA A 198 -7.47 17.51 -0.39
CA ALA A 198 -8.16 17.34 -1.67
C ALA A 198 -7.50 16.25 -2.54
N ALA A 199 -6.17 16.18 -2.52
CA ALA A 199 -5.41 15.14 -3.24
C ALA A 199 -5.73 13.74 -2.72
N ALA A 200 -5.71 13.51 -1.40
CA ALA A 200 -6.08 12.24 -0.81
C ALA A 200 -7.52 11.84 -1.16
N GLN A 201 -8.46 12.81 -1.13
CA GLN A 201 -9.85 12.57 -1.51
C GLN A 201 -10.01 12.21 -2.99
N ARG A 202 -9.26 12.89 -3.87
CA ARG A 202 -9.21 12.61 -5.31
C ARG A 202 -8.75 11.17 -5.57
N HIS A 203 -7.64 10.75 -4.98
CA HIS A 203 -7.10 9.40 -5.14
C HIS A 203 -8.01 8.34 -4.55
N ALA A 204 -8.62 8.61 -3.39
CA ALA A 204 -9.57 7.68 -2.77
C ALA A 204 -10.81 7.44 -3.65
N VAL A 205 -11.37 8.48 -4.26
CA VAL A 205 -12.53 8.35 -5.17
C VAL A 205 -12.13 7.60 -6.45
N HIS A 206 -11.02 8.00 -7.08
CA HIS A 206 -10.51 7.33 -8.27
C HIS A 206 -10.29 5.82 -8.03
N GLY A 207 -9.48 5.49 -7.02
CA GLY A 207 -9.15 4.10 -6.70
C GLY A 207 -10.37 3.27 -6.33
N HIS A 208 -11.31 3.84 -5.58
CA HIS A 208 -12.54 3.15 -5.20
C HIS A 208 -13.44 2.88 -6.41
N LEU A 209 -13.60 3.85 -7.32
CA LEU A 209 -14.36 3.66 -8.56
C LEU A 209 -13.70 2.60 -9.44
N ARG A 210 -12.37 2.61 -9.56
CA ARG A 210 -11.64 1.61 -10.31
C ARG A 210 -11.77 0.22 -9.70
N LEU A 211 -11.58 0.10 -8.39
CA LEU A 211 -11.71 -1.17 -7.67
C LEU A 211 -13.11 -1.78 -7.81
N THR A 212 -14.16 -0.97 -7.84
CA THR A 212 -15.56 -1.43 -7.91
C THR A 212 -16.08 -1.55 -9.34
N GLY A 213 -15.30 -1.20 -10.36
CA GLY A 213 -15.69 -1.19 -11.76
C GLY A 213 -16.59 0.00 -12.16
N GLY A 214 -16.79 0.98 -11.28
CA GLY A 214 -17.54 2.23 -11.56
C GLY A 214 -18.93 2.01 -12.16
N GLY A 215 -19.23 2.70 -13.28
CA GLY A 215 -20.50 2.58 -13.99
C GLY A 215 -21.70 2.96 -13.11
N TRP A 216 -22.72 2.10 -13.04
CA TRP A 216 -23.92 2.30 -12.22
C TRP A 216 -23.64 2.37 -10.70
N ARG A 217 -22.45 1.94 -10.26
CA ARG A 217 -21.98 2.00 -8.88
C ARG A 217 -21.41 3.36 -8.47
N SER A 218 -21.06 4.19 -9.46
CA SER A 218 -20.46 5.52 -9.22
C SER A 218 -21.24 6.40 -8.25
N PRO A 219 -22.59 6.50 -8.31
CA PRO A 219 -23.35 7.33 -7.38
C PRO A 219 -23.15 6.93 -5.91
N ALA A 220 -23.07 5.63 -5.60
CA ALA A 220 -22.85 5.16 -4.25
C ALA A 220 -21.44 5.50 -3.73
N VAL A 221 -20.40 5.34 -4.57
CA VAL A 221 -19.01 5.71 -4.20
C VAL A 221 -18.93 7.23 -3.97
N LEU A 222 -19.51 8.03 -4.84
CA LEU A 222 -19.52 9.50 -4.70
C LEU A 222 -20.32 9.95 -3.47
N GLY A 223 -21.48 9.34 -3.20
CA GLY A 223 -22.28 9.61 -2.02
C GLY A 223 -21.56 9.32 -0.72
N LEU A 224 -20.79 8.21 -0.67
CA LEU A 224 -19.93 7.88 0.46
C LEU A 224 -18.80 8.90 0.68
N ALA A 225 -18.12 9.27 -0.40
CA ALA A 225 -17.04 10.25 -0.32
C ALA A 225 -17.58 11.60 0.18
N LEU A 226 -18.74 12.03 -0.31
CA LEU A 226 -19.42 13.23 0.16
C LEU A 226 -19.81 13.13 1.65
N ALA A 227 -20.45 12.05 2.06
CA ALA A 227 -20.84 11.81 3.46
C ALA A 227 -19.62 11.80 4.40
N GLN A 228 -18.49 11.26 3.94
CA GLN A 228 -17.25 11.29 4.70
C GLN A 228 -16.75 12.74 4.90
N VAL A 229 -16.66 13.53 3.84
CA VAL A 229 -16.21 14.93 3.93
C VAL A 229 -17.12 15.76 4.84
N LEU A 230 -18.44 15.57 4.74
CA LEU A 230 -19.41 16.28 5.58
C LEU A 230 -19.28 15.90 7.06
N ARG A 231 -19.07 14.62 7.36
CA ARG A 231 -18.91 14.14 8.74
C ARG A 231 -17.60 14.61 9.39
N GLU A 232 -16.52 14.67 8.63
CA GLU A 232 -15.19 15.05 9.13
C GLU A 232 -15.01 16.57 9.21
N GLY A 233 -15.96 17.38 8.68
CA GLY A 233 -15.90 18.83 8.72
C GLY A 233 -14.70 19.43 7.99
N GLY A 234 -14.22 18.74 6.96
CA GLY A 234 -12.99 19.09 6.24
C GLY A 234 -13.12 20.33 5.33
N PRO A 235 -11.99 20.85 4.85
CA PRO A 235 -11.95 22.01 3.95
C PRO A 235 -12.82 21.81 2.69
N ARG A 236 -13.40 22.89 2.18
CA ARG A 236 -14.28 22.85 0.97
C ARG A 236 -13.56 22.35 -0.28
N ASP A 237 -12.25 22.46 -0.36
CA ASP A 237 -11.42 21.96 -1.48
C ASP A 237 -11.48 20.44 -1.62
N ARG A 238 -11.78 19.69 -0.55
CA ARG A 238 -12.01 18.22 -0.62
C ARG A 238 -13.19 17.85 -1.51
N LEU A 239 -14.21 18.70 -1.62
CA LEU A 239 -15.31 18.49 -2.57
C LEU A 239 -14.82 18.54 -4.01
N GLY A 240 -13.89 19.45 -4.32
CA GLY A 240 -13.19 19.49 -5.59
C GLY A 240 -12.43 18.19 -5.88
N GLY A 241 -11.80 17.62 -4.85
CA GLY A 241 -11.12 16.32 -4.93
C GLY A 241 -12.06 15.17 -5.35
N ILE A 242 -13.30 15.13 -4.85
CA ILE A 242 -14.31 14.13 -5.24
C ILE A 242 -14.61 14.23 -6.75
N VAL A 243 -14.90 15.43 -7.22
CA VAL A 243 -15.22 15.69 -8.63
C VAL A 243 -14.03 15.31 -9.52
N GLN A 244 -12.83 15.71 -9.13
CA GLN A 244 -11.62 15.43 -9.89
C GLN A 244 -11.29 13.94 -9.94
N GLY A 245 -11.45 13.20 -8.82
CA GLY A 245 -11.26 11.75 -8.78
C GLY A 245 -12.23 10.99 -9.70
N TRP A 246 -13.46 11.45 -9.79
CA TRP A 246 -14.44 10.91 -10.74
C TRP A 246 -14.06 11.19 -12.21
N TRP A 247 -13.61 12.42 -12.51
CA TRP A 247 -13.15 12.78 -13.86
C TRP A 247 -11.91 11.98 -14.27
N ASP A 248 -10.94 11.80 -13.38
CA ASP A 248 -9.73 11.01 -13.66
C ASP A 248 -10.09 9.56 -13.95
N TRP A 249 -11.00 8.99 -13.17
CA TRP A 249 -11.49 7.64 -13.42
C TRP A 249 -12.17 7.53 -14.80
N ARG A 250 -13.01 8.51 -15.19
CA ARG A 250 -13.69 8.50 -16.49
C ARG A 250 -12.76 8.62 -17.68
N ARG A 251 -11.65 9.33 -17.52
CA ARG A 251 -10.65 9.51 -18.59
C ARG A 251 -9.79 8.26 -18.81
N GLY A 252 -9.78 7.32 -17.88
CA GLY A 252 -8.92 6.14 -17.93
C GLY A 252 -7.45 6.45 -17.60
N PRO A 253 -6.58 5.43 -17.63
CA PRO A 253 -5.15 5.61 -17.43
C PRO A 253 -4.56 6.46 -18.57
N ARG A 254 -3.66 7.36 -18.20
CA ARG A 254 -2.84 8.15 -19.15
C ARG A 254 -1.60 7.37 -19.53
#